data_5032aab6b74502f9a7d8016821a7834c
#
_entry.id   5032aab6b74502f9a7d8016821a7834c
#
_cell.length_a   1.000
_cell.length_b   1.000
_cell.length_c   1.000
_cell.angle_alpha   90.00
_cell.angle_beta   90.00
_cell.angle_gamma   90.00
#
_symmetry.space_group_name_H-M   'P 1'
#
loop_
_entity.id
_entity.type
_entity.pdbx_description
1 polymer ?
#
loop_
_entity_poly.entity_id
_entity_poly.type
_entity_poly.pdbx_seq_one_letter_code
_entity_poly.pdbx_strand_id
1 'polypeptide(L)'
;MNKKKKRRLFLIYSATILMLLILFFIPLPYIVIFPGELINLSKVVSVENEKENKTHFFAVSSDVYFNPYAKTIGLTKNSFETNLFVFLIGKLSPTAEIMKIPPGYENITTNKIADYNFMLMKQSQEISKNLALKYLGLSKAKINISFGSLAGSSGSLMTTLEIINQLNYQDLIKGRKIAGTGELNERGDVLAIGNVNQKIYTAEKNGVDIIIIPTANKNNVSVSPSLKIIYATNLSDAINQLKRN
;
A
#
# COMPACT_ATOMS: atom_id res chain seq x y z
N MET A 1 49.45 -10.10 19.69
CA MET A 1 48.96 -8.71 19.38
C MET A 1 49.20 -7.85 20.62
N ASN A 2 49.97 -6.76 20.48
CA ASN A 2 50.38 -5.87 21.59
C ASN A 2 49.12 -5.20 22.23
N LYS A 3 49.09 -5.05 23.59
CA LYS A 3 47.99 -4.42 24.35
C LYS A 3 47.56 -3.07 23.76
N LYS A 4 48.49 -2.24 23.30
CA LYS A 4 48.22 -0.95 22.64
C LYS A 4 47.43 -1.14 21.34
N LYS A 5 47.71 -2.16 20.52
CA LYS A 5 47.01 -2.43 19.28
C LYS A 5 45.60 -2.95 19.52
N LYS A 6 45.37 -3.78 20.56
CA LYS A 6 44.02 -4.23 20.98
C LYS A 6 43.16 -3.05 21.43
N ARG A 7 43.72 -2.15 22.27
CA ARG A 7 42.98 -0.96 22.75
C ARG A 7 42.61 -0.01 21.61
N ARG A 8 43.54 0.20 20.65
CA ARG A 8 43.26 1.04 19.48
C ARG A 8 42.13 0.47 18.59
N LEU A 9 42.18 -0.86 18.34
CA LEU A 9 41.12 -1.54 17.60
C LEU A 9 39.78 -1.45 18.32
N PHE A 10 39.72 -1.68 19.63
CA PHE A 10 38.51 -1.55 20.42
C PHE A 10 37.91 -0.14 20.34
N LEU A 11 38.74 0.91 20.45
CA LEU A 11 38.27 2.29 20.32
C LEU A 11 37.73 2.59 18.92
N ILE A 12 38.38 2.07 17.87
CA ILE A 12 37.89 2.23 16.49
C ILE A 12 36.53 1.56 16.33
N TYR A 13 36.38 0.30 16.77
CA TYR A 13 35.09 -0.41 16.69
C TYR A 13 33.98 0.28 17.49
N SER A 14 34.29 0.72 18.71
CA SER A 14 33.34 1.46 19.55
C SER A 14 32.90 2.78 18.91
N ALA A 15 33.84 3.54 18.34
CA ALA A 15 33.55 4.77 17.62
C ALA A 15 32.70 4.52 16.36
N THR A 16 33.01 3.45 15.61
CA THR A 16 32.21 3.06 14.43
C THR A 16 30.78 2.66 14.81
N ILE A 17 30.63 1.86 15.88
CA ILE A 17 29.31 1.47 16.38
C ILE A 17 28.51 2.70 16.83
N LEU A 18 29.16 3.60 17.60
CA LEU A 18 28.53 4.85 18.05
C LEU A 18 28.11 5.73 16.86
N MET A 19 28.98 5.85 15.85
CA MET A 19 28.67 6.59 14.62
C MET A 19 27.46 5.99 13.89
N LEU A 20 27.41 4.65 13.74
CA LEU A 20 26.27 3.97 13.11
C LEU A 20 24.96 4.19 13.90
N LEU A 21 25.04 4.11 15.23
CA LEU A 21 23.88 4.40 16.09
C LEU A 21 23.36 5.83 15.91
N ILE A 22 24.26 6.82 15.77
CA ILE A 22 23.87 8.22 15.56
C ILE A 22 23.08 8.36 14.26
N LEU A 23 23.36 7.59 13.19
CA LEU A 23 22.61 7.66 11.92
C LEU A 23 21.13 7.35 12.07
N PHE A 24 20.73 6.55 13.07
CA PHE A 24 19.32 6.27 13.36
C PHE A 24 18.59 7.44 13.99
N PHE A 25 19.32 8.38 14.59
CA PHE A 25 18.74 9.51 15.33
C PHE A 25 18.78 10.84 14.59
N ILE A 26 19.57 10.96 13.51
CA ILE A 26 19.60 12.20 12.72
C ILE A 26 18.29 12.30 11.94
N PRO A 27 17.37 13.22 12.27
CA PRO A 27 16.14 13.41 11.54
C PRO A 27 16.41 14.14 10.21
N LEU A 28 15.67 13.77 9.18
CA LEU A 28 15.70 14.43 7.88
C LEU A 28 14.27 14.76 7.42
N PRO A 29 14.03 15.92 6.81
CA PRO A 29 12.71 16.37 6.39
C PRO A 29 12.24 15.65 5.11
N TYR A 30 12.35 14.32 5.11
CA TYR A 30 11.97 13.46 4.00
C TYR A 30 11.10 12.30 4.47
N ILE A 31 10.25 11.84 3.56
CA ILE A 31 9.51 10.59 3.65
C ILE A 31 10.15 9.62 2.66
N VAL A 32 10.37 8.38 3.06
CA VAL A 32 10.85 7.30 2.19
C VAL A 32 9.74 6.28 2.04
N ILE A 33 9.42 5.93 0.80
CA ILE A 33 8.32 5.04 0.45
C ILE A 33 8.92 3.85 -0.28
N PHE A 34 8.64 2.65 0.22
CA PHE A 34 9.07 1.38 -0.35
C PHE A 34 7.89 0.62 -0.95
N PRO A 35 8.13 -0.34 -1.85
CA PRO A 35 7.16 -1.38 -2.16
C PRO A 35 6.70 -2.08 -0.88
N GLY A 36 5.40 -2.32 -0.77
CA GLY A 36 4.80 -2.94 0.41
C GLY A 36 4.49 -4.43 0.22
N GLU A 37 3.27 -4.83 0.59
CA GLU A 37 2.82 -6.22 0.59
C GLU A 37 1.75 -6.49 -0.47
N LEU A 38 1.72 -7.74 -0.93
CA LEU A 38 0.63 -8.30 -1.72
C LEU A 38 -0.39 -8.96 -0.76
N ILE A 39 -1.60 -8.42 -0.70
CA ILE A 39 -2.62 -8.79 0.25
C ILE A 39 -3.65 -9.69 -0.44
N ASN A 40 -3.73 -10.95 -0.05
CA ASN A 40 -4.77 -11.85 -0.55
C ASN A 40 -6.13 -11.47 0.05
N LEU A 41 -7.07 -11.10 -0.81
CA LEU A 41 -8.37 -10.61 -0.38
C LEU A 41 -9.31 -11.70 0.11
N SER A 42 -9.06 -12.99 -0.13
CA SER A 42 -9.80 -14.06 0.54
C SER A 42 -9.66 -14.08 2.06
N LYS A 43 -8.54 -13.49 2.56
CA LYS A 43 -8.29 -13.36 4.00
C LYS A 43 -8.93 -12.10 4.60
N VAL A 44 -9.39 -11.20 3.75
CA VAL A 44 -9.92 -9.88 4.13
C VAL A 44 -11.43 -9.83 3.97
N VAL A 45 -11.94 -10.41 2.90
CA VAL A 45 -13.37 -10.43 2.53
C VAL A 45 -13.91 -11.84 2.70
N SER A 46 -15.01 -11.98 3.38
CA SER A 46 -15.77 -13.23 3.43
C SER A 46 -17.26 -12.95 3.23
N VAL A 47 -17.91 -13.78 2.45
CA VAL A 47 -19.36 -13.71 2.19
C VAL A 47 -20.04 -14.99 2.65
N GLU A 48 -21.28 -14.88 3.09
CA GLU A 48 -22.09 -16.07 3.39
C GLU A 48 -22.44 -16.78 2.07
N ASN A 49 -22.27 -18.10 2.01
CA ASN A 49 -22.44 -18.95 0.82
C ASN A 49 -21.41 -18.63 -0.30
N GLU A 50 -20.17 -18.38 0.08
CA GLU A 50 -19.07 -18.32 -0.87
C GLU A 50 -19.03 -19.60 -1.71
N LYS A 51 -18.82 -19.44 -3.01
CA LYS A 51 -18.74 -20.57 -3.93
C LYS A 51 -17.36 -21.21 -3.84
N GLU A 52 -17.35 -22.51 -3.61
CA GLU A 52 -16.13 -23.31 -3.51
C GLU A 52 -15.22 -23.17 -4.74
N ASN A 53 -13.91 -23.27 -4.51
CA ASN A 53 -12.86 -23.34 -5.54
C ASN A 53 -12.63 -22.08 -6.39
N LYS A 54 -12.89 -20.89 -5.88
CA LYS A 54 -12.55 -19.66 -6.58
C LYS A 54 -11.11 -19.21 -6.30
N THR A 55 -10.46 -18.72 -7.34
CA THR A 55 -9.29 -17.87 -7.19
C THR A 55 -9.71 -16.49 -6.69
N HIS A 56 -8.81 -15.78 -6.02
CA HIS A 56 -9.11 -14.50 -5.35
C HIS A 56 -8.26 -13.38 -5.90
N PHE A 57 -8.78 -12.18 -5.82
CA PHE A 57 -8.02 -10.95 -6.11
C PHE A 57 -7.03 -10.63 -4.99
N PHE A 58 -6.06 -9.80 -5.35
CA PHE A 58 -5.09 -9.24 -4.42
C PHE A 58 -5.17 -7.72 -4.42
N ALA A 59 -4.96 -7.12 -3.26
CA ALA A 59 -4.65 -5.70 -3.14
C ALA A 59 -3.14 -5.51 -3.00
N VAL A 60 -2.63 -4.35 -3.37
CA VAL A 60 -1.21 -3.99 -3.20
C VAL A 60 -1.07 -2.79 -2.30
N SER A 61 -0.10 -2.85 -1.38
CA SER A 61 0.28 -1.74 -0.52
C SER A 61 1.60 -1.12 -0.93
N SER A 62 1.92 0.01 -0.32
CA SER A 62 3.24 0.63 -0.27
C SER A 62 3.53 0.99 1.17
N ASP A 63 4.79 0.83 1.59
CA ASP A 63 5.20 1.11 2.95
C ASP A 63 5.82 2.50 3.04
N VAL A 64 5.17 3.37 3.80
CA VAL A 64 5.67 4.71 4.10
C VAL A 64 6.48 4.65 5.38
N TYR A 65 7.78 4.91 5.27
CA TYR A 65 8.66 4.88 6.43
C TYR A 65 8.91 6.28 6.98
N PHE A 66 8.67 6.43 8.25
CA PHE A 66 9.01 7.60 9.07
C PHE A 66 9.60 7.14 10.41
N ASN A 67 10.33 8.01 11.09
CA ASN A 67 11.00 7.67 12.34
C ASN A 67 10.08 7.89 13.56
N PRO A 68 9.40 6.87 14.10
CA PRO A 68 8.49 7.03 15.22
C PRO A 68 9.22 7.37 16.54
N TYR A 69 10.50 7.00 16.64
CA TYR A 69 11.27 7.18 17.87
C TYR A 69 11.83 8.58 18.04
N ALA A 70 12.17 9.26 16.94
CA ALA A 70 12.79 10.58 16.99
C ALA A 70 11.92 11.62 17.71
N LYS A 71 10.59 11.54 17.54
CA LYS A 71 9.64 12.39 18.27
C LYS A 71 9.56 12.05 19.75
N THR A 72 9.54 10.76 20.10
CA THR A 72 9.42 10.27 21.48
C THR A 72 10.58 10.73 22.34
N ILE A 73 11.79 10.84 21.77
CA ILE A 73 13.00 11.29 22.45
C ILE A 73 13.32 12.78 22.21
N GLY A 74 12.39 13.53 21.61
CA GLY A 74 12.50 14.99 21.45
C GLY A 74 13.48 15.47 20.38
N LEU A 75 13.98 14.59 19.51
CA LEU A 75 14.93 14.95 18.44
C LEU A 75 14.26 15.63 17.24
N THR A 76 12.96 15.47 17.06
CA THR A 76 12.20 16.08 15.97
C THR A 76 10.85 16.59 16.46
N LYS A 77 10.37 17.67 15.85
CA LYS A 77 9.01 18.20 16.06
C LYS A 77 7.98 17.48 15.19
N ASN A 78 8.43 16.87 14.10
CA ASN A 78 7.57 16.27 13.07
C ASN A 78 7.62 14.72 13.15
N SER A 79 6.45 14.09 13.13
CA SER A 79 6.32 12.63 13.16
C SER A 79 6.64 11.94 11.83
N PHE A 80 6.78 12.72 10.74
CA PHE A 80 7.02 12.21 9.39
C PHE A 80 8.48 12.20 8.97
N GLU A 81 9.35 12.83 9.74
CA GLU A 81 10.77 12.85 9.42
C GLU A 81 11.34 11.44 9.47
N THR A 82 12.03 11.05 8.39
CA THR A 82 12.80 9.82 8.38
C THR A 82 14.15 10.02 9.09
N ASN A 83 14.92 8.97 9.30
CA ASN A 83 16.30 9.10 9.78
C ASN A 83 17.30 8.96 8.63
N LEU A 84 18.53 9.41 8.86
CA LEU A 84 19.58 9.36 7.85
C LEU A 84 19.84 7.93 7.35
N PHE A 85 19.73 6.93 8.20
CA PHE A 85 19.95 5.53 7.82
C PHE A 85 18.92 5.08 6.77
N VAL A 86 17.62 5.28 7.04
CA VAL A 86 16.55 4.91 6.09
C VAL A 86 16.62 5.75 4.83
N PHE A 87 16.98 7.05 4.94
CA PHE A 87 17.20 7.89 3.78
C PHE A 87 18.29 7.34 2.86
N LEU A 88 19.43 6.90 3.42
CA LEU A 88 20.52 6.29 2.64
C LEU A 88 20.09 4.97 2.01
N ILE A 89 19.36 4.11 2.73
CA ILE A 89 18.80 2.88 2.16
C ILE A 89 17.86 3.22 1.00
N GLY A 90 16.98 4.20 1.17
CA GLY A 90 16.08 4.68 0.11
C GLY A 90 16.84 5.16 -1.13
N LYS A 91 17.95 5.88 -0.94
CA LYS A 91 18.82 6.33 -2.04
C LYS A 91 19.50 5.20 -2.80
N LEU A 92 19.79 4.10 -2.13
CA LEU A 92 20.40 2.91 -2.73
C LEU A 92 19.37 1.95 -3.35
N SER A 93 18.10 2.08 -2.99
CA SER A 93 17.01 1.25 -3.50
C SER A 93 16.49 1.78 -4.83
N PRO A 94 16.51 0.99 -5.92
CA PRO A 94 15.97 1.42 -7.21
C PRO A 94 14.44 1.53 -7.23
N THR A 95 13.77 0.97 -6.21
CA THR A 95 12.30 0.93 -6.13
C THR A 95 11.72 1.85 -5.06
N ALA A 96 12.57 2.49 -4.24
CA ALA A 96 12.11 3.45 -3.25
C ALA A 96 11.87 4.83 -3.87
N GLU A 97 10.91 5.54 -3.32
CA GLU A 97 10.67 6.95 -3.60
C GLU A 97 11.03 7.78 -2.38
N ILE A 98 11.71 8.90 -2.61
CA ILE A 98 12.06 9.85 -1.56
C ILE A 98 11.44 11.19 -1.91
N MET A 99 10.61 11.69 -1.03
CA MET A 99 9.96 12.99 -1.18
C MET A 99 10.20 13.87 0.05
N LYS A 100 10.25 15.18 -0.16
CA LYS A 100 10.24 16.13 0.96
C LYS A 100 8.86 16.10 1.63
N ILE A 101 8.87 16.30 2.94
CA ILE A 101 7.62 16.48 3.70
C ILE A 101 6.90 17.72 3.13
N PRO A 102 5.63 17.58 2.70
CA PRO A 102 4.87 18.71 2.16
C PRO A 102 4.68 19.81 3.22
N PRO A 103 4.66 21.09 2.83
CA PRO A 103 4.31 22.19 3.74
C PRO A 103 2.94 21.94 4.41
N GLY A 104 2.84 22.28 5.70
CA GLY A 104 1.61 22.08 6.48
C GLY A 104 1.53 20.75 7.23
N TYR A 105 2.42 19.80 6.95
CA TYR A 105 2.48 18.52 7.66
C TYR A 105 3.27 18.59 8.98
N GLU A 106 3.93 19.73 9.27
CA GLU A 106 4.78 19.90 10.45
C GLU A 106 4.01 19.76 11.77
N ASN A 107 2.71 20.07 11.75
CA ASN A 107 1.84 20.02 12.93
C ASN A 107 0.92 18.81 12.99
N ILE A 108 0.99 17.90 12.00
CA ILE A 108 0.14 16.72 11.97
C ILE A 108 0.81 15.58 12.74
N THR A 109 0.11 15.01 13.70
CA THR A 109 0.60 13.85 14.45
C THR A 109 0.29 12.55 13.73
N THR A 110 1.14 11.53 13.92
CA THR A 110 0.91 10.17 13.37
C THR A 110 -0.44 9.61 13.81
N ASN A 111 -0.88 9.87 15.05
CA ASN A 111 -2.18 9.41 15.54
C ASN A 111 -3.35 10.03 14.73
N LYS A 112 -3.31 11.34 14.49
CA LYS A 112 -4.35 11.99 13.67
C LYS A 112 -4.44 11.40 12.25
N ILE A 113 -3.30 11.01 11.67
CA ILE A 113 -3.30 10.36 10.36
C ILE A 113 -3.80 8.92 10.45
N ALA A 114 -3.40 8.19 11.48
CA ALA A 114 -3.92 6.84 11.70
C ALA A 114 -5.44 6.86 11.86
N ASP A 115 -5.98 7.77 12.68
CA ASP A 115 -7.42 7.94 12.89
C ASP A 115 -8.14 8.32 11.58
N TYR A 116 -7.57 9.26 10.82
CA TYR A 116 -8.12 9.67 9.53
C TYR A 116 -8.11 8.51 8.51
N ASN A 117 -7.00 7.79 8.38
CA ASN A 117 -6.89 6.64 7.48
C ASN A 117 -7.84 5.50 7.91
N PHE A 118 -8.02 5.29 9.21
CA PHE A 118 -8.99 4.31 9.72
C PHE A 118 -10.43 4.71 9.38
N MET A 119 -10.78 5.98 9.52
CA MET A 119 -12.09 6.49 9.10
C MET A 119 -12.32 6.31 7.59
N LEU A 120 -11.34 6.65 6.76
CA LEU A 120 -11.41 6.46 5.31
C LEU A 120 -11.56 4.97 4.95
N MET A 121 -10.85 4.09 5.64
CA MET A 121 -10.99 2.64 5.45
C MET A 121 -12.40 2.17 5.77
N LYS A 122 -12.98 2.59 6.89
CA LYS A 122 -14.35 2.24 7.28
C LYS A 122 -15.37 2.70 6.22
N GLN A 123 -15.25 3.94 5.78
CA GLN A 123 -16.11 4.49 4.72
C GLN A 123 -15.96 3.71 3.41
N SER A 124 -14.73 3.38 3.02
CA SER A 124 -14.45 2.63 1.79
C SER A 124 -14.99 1.20 1.82
N GLN A 125 -15.06 0.56 2.99
CA GLN A 125 -15.68 -0.76 3.15
C GLN A 125 -17.19 -0.71 2.86
N GLU A 126 -17.89 0.29 3.36
CA GLU A 126 -19.33 0.46 3.09
C GLU A 126 -19.59 0.79 1.61
N ILE A 127 -18.78 1.67 1.01
CA ILE A 127 -18.83 1.94 -0.44
C ILE A 127 -18.64 0.66 -1.24
N SER A 128 -17.64 -0.17 -0.87
CA SER A 128 -17.35 -1.43 -1.55
C SER A 128 -18.52 -2.40 -1.50
N LYS A 129 -19.15 -2.57 -0.35
CA LYS A 129 -20.34 -3.42 -0.18
C LYS A 129 -21.49 -2.94 -1.04
N ASN A 130 -21.83 -1.65 -0.93
CA ASN A 130 -22.95 -1.05 -1.64
C ASN A 130 -22.81 -1.13 -3.16
N LEU A 131 -21.60 -0.84 -3.68
CA LEU A 131 -21.32 -0.93 -5.11
C LEU A 131 -21.36 -2.37 -5.63
N ALA A 132 -20.83 -3.33 -4.86
CA ALA A 132 -20.89 -4.75 -5.22
C ALA A 132 -22.32 -5.26 -5.27
N LEU A 133 -23.13 -4.97 -4.26
CA LEU A 133 -24.55 -5.34 -4.23
C LEU A 133 -25.32 -4.70 -5.38
N LYS A 134 -25.11 -3.40 -5.62
CA LYS A 134 -25.73 -2.67 -6.75
C LYS A 134 -25.37 -3.29 -8.09
N TYR A 135 -24.09 -3.62 -8.31
CA TYR A 135 -23.62 -4.25 -9.54
C TYR A 135 -24.28 -5.61 -9.78
N LEU A 136 -24.47 -6.40 -8.71
CA LEU A 136 -25.09 -7.74 -8.76
C LEU A 136 -26.61 -7.71 -8.76
N GLY A 137 -27.26 -6.56 -8.59
CA GLY A 137 -28.70 -6.44 -8.45
C GLY A 137 -29.24 -7.07 -7.15
N LEU A 138 -28.41 -7.16 -6.11
CA LEU A 138 -28.77 -7.76 -4.82
C LEU A 138 -29.19 -6.67 -3.83
N SER A 139 -30.28 -6.91 -3.11
CA SER A 139 -30.73 -6.00 -2.05
C SER A 139 -29.94 -6.13 -0.75
N LYS A 140 -29.38 -7.32 -0.46
CA LYS A 140 -28.57 -7.61 0.72
C LYS A 140 -27.71 -8.84 0.52
N ALA A 141 -26.58 -8.89 1.20
CA ALA A 141 -25.78 -10.09 1.43
C ALA A 141 -25.03 -9.92 2.75
N LYS A 142 -24.69 -11.01 3.40
CA LYS A 142 -23.85 -10.98 4.60
C LYS A 142 -22.40 -10.97 4.16
N ILE A 143 -21.77 -9.80 4.28
CA ILE A 143 -20.41 -9.53 3.84
C ILE A 143 -19.62 -9.04 5.05
N ASN A 144 -18.53 -9.72 5.38
CA ASN A 144 -17.58 -9.29 6.38
C ASN A 144 -16.29 -8.84 5.70
N ILE A 145 -15.75 -7.69 6.14
CA ILE A 145 -14.48 -7.13 5.64
C ILE A 145 -13.61 -6.81 6.84
N SER A 146 -12.41 -7.38 6.89
CA SER A 146 -11.46 -7.17 7.98
C SER A 146 -10.03 -7.01 7.43
N PHE A 147 -9.54 -5.77 7.40
CA PHE A 147 -8.18 -5.45 6.95
C PHE A 147 -7.13 -5.54 8.07
N GLY A 148 -7.51 -5.89 9.30
CA GLY A 148 -6.58 -5.94 10.42
C GLY A 148 -5.97 -4.56 10.72
N SER A 149 -4.65 -4.44 10.64
CA SER A 149 -3.91 -3.20 10.84
C SER A 149 -3.72 -2.35 9.56
N LEU A 150 -4.17 -2.85 8.41
CA LEU A 150 -4.10 -2.09 7.16
C LEU A 150 -5.10 -0.93 7.20
N ALA A 151 -4.71 0.21 6.66
CA ALA A 151 -5.51 1.43 6.68
C ALA A 151 -5.50 2.13 5.32
N GLY A 152 -6.55 2.93 5.07
CA GLY A 152 -6.70 3.73 3.85
C GLY A 152 -7.77 3.21 2.89
N SER A 153 -8.17 4.07 1.95
CA SER A 153 -9.26 3.84 1.00
C SER A 153 -8.84 3.19 -0.32
N SER A 154 -7.53 3.17 -0.63
CA SER A 154 -7.00 2.77 -1.94
C SER A 154 -7.18 1.29 -2.31
N GLY A 155 -7.68 0.48 -1.40
CA GLY A 155 -8.02 -0.93 -1.62
C GLY A 155 -9.48 -1.16 -2.06
N SER A 156 -10.34 -0.13 -2.08
CA SER A 156 -11.79 -0.31 -2.24
C SER A 156 -12.19 -0.87 -3.61
N LEU A 157 -11.49 -0.53 -4.70
CA LEU A 157 -11.71 -1.14 -6.00
C LEU A 157 -11.54 -2.67 -5.95
N MET A 158 -10.42 -3.12 -5.39
CA MET A 158 -10.12 -4.55 -5.35
C MET A 158 -11.01 -5.30 -4.36
N THR A 159 -11.37 -4.66 -3.24
CA THR A 159 -12.35 -5.19 -2.28
C THR A 159 -13.72 -5.37 -2.93
N THR A 160 -14.18 -4.39 -3.72
CA THR A 160 -15.44 -4.48 -4.45
C THR A 160 -15.41 -5.61 -5.48
N LEU A 161 -14.31 -5.72 -6.25
CA LEU A 161 -14.12 -6.81 -7.21
C LEU A 161 -14.10 -8.18 -6.53
N GLU A 162 -13.50 -8.29 -5.34
CA GLU A 162 -13.47 -9.53 -4.57
C GLU A 162 -14.86 -9.92 -4.07
N ILE A 163 -15.65 -8.97 -3.53
CA ILE A 163 -17.04 -9.23 -3.13
C ILE A 163 -17.86 -9.72 -4.33
N ILE A 164 -17.75 -9.04 -5.48
CA ILE A 164 -18.42 -9.45 -6.72
C ILE A 164 -17.97 -10.85 -7.12
N ASN A 165 -16.67 -11.14 -7.06
CA ASN A 165 -16.11 -12.44 -7.40
C ASN A 165 -16.68 -13.55 -6.52
N GLN A 166 -16.75 -13.34 -5.19
CA GLN A 166 -17.25 -14.34 -4.25
C GLN A 166 -18.78 -14.59 -4.40
N LEU A 167 -19.55 -13.53 -4.71
CA LEU A 167 -21.02 -13.63 -4.84
C LEU A 167 -21.48 -14.01 -6.27
N ASN A 168 -20.63 -13.83 -7.30
CA ASN A 168 -21.01 -14.07 -8.69
C ASN A 168 -20.63 -15.48 -9.14
N TYR A 169 -21.37 -16.02 -10.13
CA TYR A 169 -21.02 -17.29 -10.79
C TYR A 169 -19.92 -17.12 -11.86
N GLN A 170 -19.69 -15.91 -12.34
CA GLN A 170 -18.75 -15.64 -13.43
C GLN A 170 -17.33 -15.52 -12.86
N ASP A 171 -16.40 -16.34 -13.34
CA ASP A 171 -14.99 -16.23 -12.99
C ASP A 171 -14.35 -15.03 -13.73
N LEU A 172 -14.06 -13.96 -13.00
CA LEU A 172 -13.38 -12.78 -13.52
C LEU A 172 -11.86 -12.96 -13.57
N ILE A 173 -11.33 -13.93 -12.84
CA ILE A 173 -9.89 -14.10 -12.65
C ILE A 173 -9.31 -15.07 -13.69
N LYS A 174 -10.04 -16.14 -14.05
CA LYS A 174 -9.66 -17.12 -15.09
C LYS A 174 -8.25 -17.70 -14.86
N GLY A 175 -7.94 -18.06 -13.61
CA GLY A 175 -6.65 -18.64 -13.23
C GLY A 175 -5.45 -17.68 -13.20
N ARG A 176 -5.64 -16.40 -13.51
CA ARG A 176 -4.56 -15.38 -13.48
C ARG A 176 -4.35 -14.86 -12.04
N LYS A 177 -3.15 -14.43 -11.75
CA LYS A 177 -2.86 -13.70 -10.50
C LYS A 177 -3.09 -12.20 -10.72
N ILE A 178 -4.24 -11.70 -10.28
CA ILE A 178 -4.67 -10.32 -10.51
C ILE A 178 -4.60 -9.53 -9.21
N ALA A 179 -3.84 -8.45 -9.25
CA ALA A 179 -3.75 -7.50 -8.16
C ALA A 179 -4.21 -6.11 -8.60
N GLY A 180 -4.35 -5.19 -7.67
CA GLY A 180 -4.65 -3.82 -8.04
C GLY A 180 -4.76 -2.88 -6.85
N THR A 181 -5.05 -1.64 -7.20
CA THR A 181 -5.29 -0.54 -6.27
C THR A 181 -6.24 0.46 -6.91
N GLY A 182 -6.99 1.20 -6.11
CA GLY A 182 -7.91 2.23 -6.55
C GLY A 182 -8.88 2.57 -5.43
N GLU A 183 -9.18 3.84 -5.28
CA GLU A 183 -10.22 4.31 -4.38
C GLU A 183 -11.51 4.46 -5.17
N LEU A 184 -12.62 3.91 -4.67
CA LEU A 184 -13.94 4.08 -5.26
C LEU A 184 -14.72 5.16 -4.51
N ASN A 185 -15.36 6.04 -5.25
CA ASN A 185 -16.40 6.90 -4.71
C ASN A 185 -17.78 6.19 -4.77
N GLU A 186 -18.82 6.81 -4.21
CA GLU A 186 -20.18 6.26 -4.17
C GLU A 186 -20.81 6.05 -5.56
N ARG A 187 -20.31 6.73 -6.59
CA ARG A 187 -20.76 6.55 -7.99
C ARG A 187 -20.09 5.36 -8.67
N GLY A 188 -19.01 4.84 -8.08
CA GLY A 188 -18.19 3.79 -8.65
C GLY A 188 -17.05 4.29 -9.55
N ASP A 189 -16.75 5.60 -9.54
CA ASP A 189 -15.58 6.15 -10.22
C ASP A 189 -14.30 5.75 -9.47
N VAL A 190 -13.25 5.42 -10.22
CA VAL A 190 -11.94 5.07 -9.66
C VAL A 190 -11.08 6.32 -9.56
N LEU A 191 -10.80 6.73 -8.32
CA LEU A 191 -10.03 7.92 -8.00
C LEU A 191 -8.53 7.61 -7.97
N ALA A 192 -7.71 8.66 -8.18
CA ALA A 192 -6.26 8.58 -8.08
C ALA A 192 -5.80 8.15 -6.68
N ILE A 193 -4.68 7.41 -6.64
CA ILE A 193 -4.07 6.94 -5.39
C ILE A 193 -2.61 7.39 -5.30
N GLY A 194 -2.07 7.38 -4.09
CA GLY A 194 -0.64 7.63 -3.87
C GLY A 194 0.24 6.41 -4.17
N ASN A 195 1.52 6.68 -4.43
CA ASN A 195 2.60 5.70 -4.47
C ASN A 195 2.39 4.60 -5.53
N VAL A 196 1.86 4.97 -6.70
CA VAL A 196 1.48 4.01 -7.75
C VAL A 196 2.65 3.17 -8.23
N ASN A 197 3.86 3.75 -8.35
CA ASN A 197 5.04 3.02 -8.80
C ASN A 197 5.47 1.96 -7.78
N GLN A 198 5.47 2.27 -6.48
CA GLN A 198 5.82 1.33 -5.42
C GLN A 198 4.82 0.17 -5.38
N LYS A 199 3.54 0.43 -5.63
CA LYS A 199 2.50 -0.59 -5.73
C LYS A 199 2.67 -1.48 -6.96
N ILE A 200 3.11 -0.92 -8.10
CA ILE A 200 3.47 -1.70 -9.29
C ILE A 200 4.67 -2.60 -8.98
N TYR A 201 5.73 -2.08 -8.35
CA TYR A 201 6.87 -2.90 -7.92
C TYR A 201 6.46 -4.02 -6.95
N THR A 202 5.52 -3.73 -6.03
CA THR A 202 4.96 -4.76 -5.14
C THR A 202 4.31 -5.89 -5.94
N ALA A 203 3.49 -5.56 -6.94
CA ALA A 203 2.83 -6.55 -7.79
C ALA A 203 3.84 -7.37 -8.59
N GLU A 204 4.80 -6.71 -9.25
CA GLU A 204 5.81 -7.35 -10.08
C GLU A 204 6.69 -8.31 -9.29
N LYS A 205 7.21 -7.88 -8.14
CA LYS A 205 8.03 -8.70 -7.22
C LYS A 205 7.32 -9.97 -6.77
N ASN A 206 5.99 -9.93 -6.70
CA ASN A 206 5.17 -11.05 -6.27
C ASN A 206 4.61 -11.89 -7.43
N GLY A 207 5.08 -11.71 -8.68
CA GLY A 207 4.67 -12.51 -9.83
C GLY A 207 3.19 -12.35 -10.17
N VAL A 208 2.67 -11.12 -10.12
CA VAL A 208 1.32 -10.76 -10.55
C VAL A 208 1.27 -10.71 -12.07
N ASP A 209 0.25 -11.30 -12.71
CA ASP A 209 0.09 -11.27 -14.17
C ASP A 209 -0.51 -9.94 -14.63
N ILE A 210 -1.49 -9.43 -13.89
CA ILE A 210 -2.24 -8.21 -14.22
C ILE A 210 -2.36 -7.32 -12.97
N ILE A 211 -2.00 -6.05 -13.12
CA ILE A 211 -2.33 -5.03 -12.11
C ILE A 211 -3.39 -4.07 -12.65
N ILE A 212 -4.40 -3.79 -11.82
CA ILE A 212 -5.44 -2.78 -12.09
C ILE A 212 -5.10 -1.52 -11.30
N ILE A 213 -4.98 -0.39 -12.01
CA ILE A 213 -4.70 0.92 -11.40
C ILE A 213 -5.64 1.99 -11.96
N PRO A 214 -5.85 3.10 -11.24
CA PRO A 214 -6.70 4.19 -11.73
C PRO A 214 -6.16 4.81 -13.02
N THR A 215 -7.01 5.09 -13.99
CA THR A 215 -6.64 5.86 -15.20
C THR A 215 -6.07 7.23 -14.83
N ALA A 216 -6.56 7.84 -13.76
CA ALA A 216 -6.06 9.11 -13.25
C ALA A 216 -4.58 9.08 -12.84
N ASN A 217 -4.01 7.89 -12.55
CA ASN A 217 -2.59 7.71 -12.25
C ASN A 217 -1.72 7.42 -13.48
N LYS A 218 -2.29 7.33 -14.69
CA LYS A 218 -1.54 6.92 -15.89
C LYS A 218 -0.27 7.76 -16.11
N ASN A 219 -0.36 9.07 -15.96
CA ASN A 219 0.76 9.98 -16.13
C ASN A 219 1.78 9.95 -14.97
N ASN A 220 1.44 9.32 -13.85
CA ASN A 220 2.32 9.15 -12.70
C ASN A 220 3.13 7.84 -12.76
N VAL A 221 2.80 6.94 -13.70
CA VAL A 221 3.54 5.69 -13.89
C VAL A 221 4.83 5.99 -14.62
N SER A 222 5.94 5.82 -13.93
CA SER A 222 7.30 6.03 -14.46
C SER A 222 8.11 4.75 -14.61
N VAL A 223 7.49 3.60 -14.30
CA VAL A 223 8.10 2.27 -14.38
C VAL A 223 7.58 1.51 -15.60
N SER A 224 8.40 0.61 -16.12
CA SER A 224 8.05 -0.28 -17.25
C SER A 224 8.04 -1.72 -16.75
N PRO A 225 6.96 -2.17 -16.09
CA PRO A 225 6.89 -3.50 -15.51
C PRO A 225 6.71 -4.58 -16.58
N SER A 226 7.10 -5.81 -16.26
CA SER A 226 6.86 -6.98 -17.09
C SER A 226 5.41 -7.46 -17.08
N LEU A 227 4.65 -7.09 -16.03
CA LEU A 227 3.23 -7.44 -15.87
C LEU A 227 2.31 -6.53 -16.72
N LYS A 228 1.11 -7.01 -17.00
CA LYS A 228 0.10 -6.24 -17.75
C LYS A 228 -0.57 -5.20 -16.84
N ILE A 229 -0.65 -3.94 -17.30
CA ILE A 229 -1.40 -2.89 -16.60
C ILE A 229 -2.77 -2.70 -17.24
N ILE A 230 -3.82 -2.73 -16.43
CA ILE A 230 -5.18 -2.31 -16.76
C ILE A 230 -5.45 -0.96 -16.09
N TYR A 231 -5.77 0.05 -16.88
CA TYR A 231 -6.19 1.36 -16.41
C TYR A 231 -7.71 1.41 -16.32
N ALA A 232 -8.24 1.60 -15.11
CA ALA A 232 -9.67 1.63 -14.85
C ALA A 232 -10.16 3.05 -14.53
N THR A 233 -11.26 3.48 -15.16
CA THR A 233 -11.94 4.76 -14.91
C THR A 233 -13.04 4.62 -13.87
N ASN A 234 -13.71 3.48 -13.86
CA ASN A 234 -14.78 3.14 -12.93
C ASN A 234 -14.88 1.61 -12.74
N LEU A 235 -15.70 1.15 -11.80
CA LEU A 235 -15.90 -0.25 -11.49
C LEU A 235 -16.35 -1.08 -12.71
N SER A 236 -17.30 -0.57 -13.48
CA SER A 236 -17.81 -1.27 -14.66
C SER A 236 -16.75 -1.42 -15.73
N ASP A 237 -15.92 -0.40 -15.94
CA ASP A 237 -14.78 -0.43 -16.86
C ASP A 237 -13.75 -1.49 -16.43
N ALA A 238 -13.38 -1.55 -15.14
CA ALA A 238 -12.48 -2.58 -14.60
C ALA A 238 -13.01 -3.99 -14.89
N ILE A 239 -14.29 -4.25 -14.61
CA ILE A 239 -14.92 -5.55 -14.84
C ILE A 239 -14.96 -5.89 -16.34
N ASN A 240 -15.33 -4.95 -17.20
CA ASN A 240 -15.39 -5.18 -18.65
C ASN A 240 -14.01 -5.49 -19.22
N GLN A 241 -12.97 -4.82 -18.77
CA GLN A 241 -11.61 -5.09 -19.20
C GLN A 241 -11.13 -6.48 -18.72
N LEU A 242 -11.48 -6.92 -17.50
CA LEU A 242 -11.19 -8.26 -16.99
C LEU A 242 -11.88 -9.38 -17.80
N LYS A 243 -13.11 -9.14 -18.25
CA LYS A 243 -13.88 -10.10 -19.07
C LYS A 243 -13.26 -10.30 -20.45
N ARG A 244 -12.72 -9.23 -21.06
CA ARG A 244 -12.12 -9.22 -22.40
C ARG A 244 -10.71 -9.82 -22.43
N ASN A 245 -10.01 -9.77 -21.33
CA ASN A 245 -8.67 -10.32 -21.16
C ASN A 245 -8.74 -11.74 -20.59
#